data_89ebf012536080cfc73c2962eb06d702
#
_entry.id   89ebf012536080cfc73c2962eb06d702
#
_cell.length_a   1.000
_cell.length_b   1.000
_cell.length_c   1.000
_cell.angle_alpha   90.00
_cell.angle_beta   90.00
_cell.angle_gamma   90.00
#
_symmetry.space_group_name_H-M   'P 1'
#
loop_
_entity.id
_entity.type
_entity.pdbx_description
1 polymer ?
#
loop_
_entity_poly.entity_id
_entity_poly.type
_entity_poly.pdbx_seq_one_letter_code
_entity_poly.pdbx_strand_id
1 'polypeptide(L)'
;MHVSSRVAGRWVRWFGLGALAVSAQVQGAGGYPQLLALYEDWRAFERPTLVDGAPDYTPPAMARRAEGLRAMQSRLAAIDPSQWPVAERIDYDLVRAQMNGLEFELRWLRPWQRDPAYYQVLWTEQSDTPEHEGPTNHAVVELWQYQFPLDAAAEARLASGLRVIPPFLAQARGNLSGDARDLWVTGTGTMQKQADELQALQARTTAAAPALRAAVADALAATRSFVEWLEAEAPRKHGPSGVGIEAYEWNLRNVHLVPMNWADEVALLRSELARAWTSLALEEERNRGLPPLVASANAEDHARRANAAITKYLAFLESRDLIEVQDYIDPALRRRIDPYVPPEKRNFFSIASHYEPITLYAHFYHWMDHEWLVRQPNPSPIRRSAWLYNAWDSRAEGMSTAMEELILHAGYYDDNPRAREIVWIMLAQRCARGLASLYAHANRYDLAQAKAFQVEWTPRGWMHPELDLLGFEQQLYLRQPGYGTSYVTGKYLIERTIAERKRQLGDAFTMRRFFDEFNAAGMIPASLIYWQLTGRPMD
;
A
#
# COMPACT_ATOMS: atom_id res chain seq x y z
N MET A 1 -30.49 57.40 2.63
CA MET A 1 -31.86 57.74 2.18
C MET A 1 -32.68 56.47 2.23
N HIS A 2 -33.51 56.45 3.21
CA HIS A 2 -34.84 55.90 3.37
C HIS A 2 -35.55 55.55 2.04
N VAL A 3 -36.25 54.41 1.92
CA VAL A 3 -37.63 54.24 2.43
C VAL A 3 -38.00 52.74 2.44
N SER A 4 -38.62 52.36 3.56
CA SER A 4 -39.34 51.12 3.81
C SER A 4 -40.75 51.13 3.20
N SER A 5 -41.32 49.96 2.90
CA SER A 5 -42.75 49.73 3.13
C SER A 5 -43.10 48.26 3.29
N ARG A 6 -43.75 47.99 4.44
CA ARG A 6 -44.49 46.76 4.78
C ARG A 6 -45.87 46.81 4.09
N VAL A 7 -46.38 45.65 3.69
CA VAL A 7 -47.82 45.37 3.73
C VAL A 7 -48.09 43.95 4.15
N ALA A 8 -48.96 43.82 5.14
CA ALA A 8 -49.47 42.62 5.75
C ALA A 8 -50.82 42.19 5.12
N GLY A 9 -51.12 40.92 5.21
CA GLY A 9 -52.53 40.49 5.29
C GLY A 9 -52.91 39.33 4.35
N ARG A 10 -53.25 38.20 4.76
CA ARG A 10 -54.49 37.62 5.30
C ARG A 10 -54.49 36.11 5.26
N TRP A 11 -54.81 35.50 6.39
CA TRP A 11 -55.08 34.09 6.59
C TRP A 11 -56.37 33.65 5.92
N VAL A 12 -56.38 32.50 5.18
CA VAL A 12 -57.58 31.69 4.95
C VAL A 12 -57.23 30.22 5.24
N ARG A 13 -57.88 29.72 6.27
CA ARG A 13 -57.89 28.28 6.63
C ARG A 13 -58.86 27.56 5.72
N TRP A 14 -58.38 26.49 5.08
CA TRP A 14 -59.28 25.43 4.59
C TRP A 14 -58.85 24.09 5.20
N PHE A 15 -59.78 23.49 5.96
CA PHE A 15 -59.75 22.09 6.38
C PHE A 15 -60.20 21.26 5.17
N GLY A 16 -59.37 20.30 4.73
CA GLY A 16 -59.71 19.28 3.78
C GLY A 16 -59.24 17.94 4.29
N LEU A 17 -60.19 17.06 4.67
CA LEU A 17 -59.91 15.64 4.91
C LEU A 17 -59.34 15.02 3.63
N GLY A 18 -58.15 14.50 3.69
CA GLY A 18 -57.50 13.74 2.64
C GLY A 18 -57.01 12.42 3.17
N ALA A 19 -57.49 11.33 2.61
CA ALA A 19 -57.28 9.95 2.93
C ALA A 19 -55.82 9.59 3.11
N LEU A 20 -55.48 8.84 4.15
CA LEU A 20 -54.23 8.13 4.35
C LEU A 20 -54.11 7.03 3.22
N ALA A 21 -53.42 7.40 2.15
CA ALA A 21 -52.86 6.40 1.24
C ALA A 21 -51.61 5.83 1.91
N VAL A 22 -51.72 4.65 2.50
CA VAL A 22 -50.59 3.80 2.87
C VAL A 22 -49.92 3.42 1.57
N SER A 23 -48.89 4.14 1.17
CA SER A 23 -47.96 3.73 0.14
C SER A 23 -47.19 2.51 0.67
N ALA A 24 -47.61 1.31 0.26
CA ALA A 24 -46.76 0.14 0.34
C ALA A 24 -45.48 0.51 -0.46
N GLN A 25 -44.39 0.81 0.25
CA GLN A 25 -43.09 0.80 -0.38
C GLN A 25 -42.84 -0.63 -0.89
N VAL A 26 -42.98 -0.79 -2.18
CA VAL A 26 -42.36 -1.89 -2.91
C VAL A 26 -40.87 -1.76 -2.60
N GLN A 27 -40.37 -2.72 -1.78
CA GLN A 27 -38.91 -2.93 -1.68
C GLN A 27 -38.49 -3.40 -3.08
N GLY A 28 -38.21 -2.42 -3.94
CA GLY A 28 -37.53 -2.65 -5.21
C GLY A 28 -36.13 -3.22 -4.93
N ALA A 29 -35.70 -4.14 -5.77
CA ALA A 29 -34.35 -4.69 -5.80
C ALA A 29 -33.35 -3.57 -5.55
N GLY A 30 -32.47 -3.77 -4.56
CA GLY A 30 -31.56 -2.72 -4.06
C GLY A 30 -30.68 -2.15 -5.17
N GLY A 31 -30.79 -0.85 -5.38
CA GLY A 31 -29.99 -0.12 -6.37
C GLY A 31 -28.64 0.32 -5.79
N TYR A 32 -27.83 0.98 -6.62
CA TYR A 32 -26.53 1.53 -6.23
C TYR A 32 -26.57 2.40 -4.94
N PRO A 33 -27.60 3.22 -4.64
CA PRO A 33 -27.72 3.89 -3.35
C PRO A 33 -27.70 2.96 -2.13
N GLN A 34 -28.22 1.73 -2.26
CA GLN A 34 -28.18 0.74 -1.18
C GLN A 34 -26.74 0.22 -0.96
N LEU A 35 -25.96 0.07 -2.03
CA LEU A 35 -24.54 -0.25 -1.93
C LEU A 35 -23.78 0.87 -1.20
N LEU A 36 -24.04 2.13 -1.51
CA LEU A 36 -23.39 3.28 -0.84
C LEU A 36 -23.72 3.30 0.65
N ALA A 37 -24.99 3.10 1.04
CA ALA A 37 -25.37 3.01 2.45
C ALA A 37 -24.70 1.82 3.16
N LEU A 38 -24.64 0.66 2.50
CA LEU A 38 -23.92 -0.50 3.04
C LEU A 38 -22.43 -0.22 3.20
N TYR A 39 -21.82 0.50 2.26
CA TYR A 39 -20.42 0.89 2.34
C TYR A 39 -20.14 1.82 3.52
N GLU A 40 -20.99 2.80 3.80
CA GLU A 40 -20.87 3.66 4.99
C GLU A 40 -20.96 2.83 6.29
N ASP A 41 -21.93 1.91 6.37
CA ASP A 41 -22.04 0.98 7.50
C ASP A 41 -20.80 0.10 7.64
N TRP A 42 -20.24 -0.38 6.51
CA TRP A 42 -19.01 -1.15 6.48
C TRP A 42 -17.82 -0.35 7.03
N ARG A 43 -17.63 0.89 6.59
CA ARG A 43 -16.55 1.77 7.09
C ARG A 43 -16.67 2.06 8.60
N ALA A 44 -17.88 2.13 9.12
CA ALA A 44 -18.11 2.23 10.55
C ALA A 44 -17.78 0.92 11.29
N PHE A 45 -18.17 -0.22 10.70
CA PHE A 45 -17.94 -1.55 11.24
C PHE A 45 -16.46 -1.97 11.24
N GLU A 46 -15.67 -1.54 10.27
CA GLU A 46 -14.22 -1.81 10.21
C GLU A 46 -13.49 -1.34 11.47
N ARG A 47 -13.96 -0.30 12.12
CA ARG A 47 -13.34 0.24 13.32
C ARG A 47 -13.64 -0.66 14.52
N PRO A 48 -12.61 -1.18 15.21
CA PRO A 48 -12.81 -1.98 16.39
C PRO A 48 -13.35 -1.14 17.56
N THR A 49 -14.05 -1.80 18.49
CA THR A 49 -14.38 -1.21 19.78
C THR A 49 -13.08 -0.87 20.52
N LEU A 50 -13.10 0.19 21.31
CA LEU A 50 -11.95 0.57 22.12
C LEU A 50 -12.15 0.11 23.57
N VAL A 51 -11.09 -0.43 24.18
CA VAL A 51 -10.99 -0.74 25.60
C VAL A 51 -9.76 0.00 26.13
N ASP A 52 -9.93 0.83 27.14
CA ASP A 52 -8.88 1.70 27.68
C ASP A 52 -8.17 2.56 26.60
N GLY A 53 -8.92 2.94 25.56
CA GLY A 53 -8.45 3.72 24.43
C GLY A 53 -7.73 2.90 23.33
N ALA A 54 -7.45 1.62 23.56
CA ALA A 54 -6.83 0.72 22.59
C ALA A 54 -7.88 -0.10 21.82
N PRO A 55 -7.64 -0.43 20.53
CA PRO A 55 -8.49 -1.35 19.77
C PRO A 55 -8.60 -2.71 20.45
N ASP A 56 -9.81 -3.24 20.54
CA ASP A 56 -10.08 -4.56 21.14
C ASP A 56 -9.94 -5.68 20.10
N TYR A 57 -8.83 -6.41 20.14
CA TYR A 57 -8.57 -7.62 19.35
C TYR A 57 -8.56 -8.89 20.22
N THR A 58 -9.19 -8.87 21.37
CA THR A 58 -9.35 -10.06 22.21
C THR A 58 -10.18 -11.14 21.51
N PRO A 59 -10.01 -12.42 21.83
CA PRO A 59 -10.78 -13.50 21.21
C PRO A 59 -12.29 -13.29 21.22
N PRO A 60 -12.92 -12.80 22.32
CA PRO A 60 -14.36 -12.48 22.29
C PRO A 60 -14.72 -11.35 21.33
N ALA A 61 -13.90 -10.30 21.21
CA ALA A 61 -14.13 -9.21 20.28
C ALA A 61 -14.02 -9.70 18.83
N MET A 62 -13.01 -10.52 18.52
CA MET A 62 -12.82 -11.08 17.19
C MET A 62 -13.93 -12.07 16.81
N ALA A 63 -14.48 -12.82 17.75
CA ALA A 63 -15.66 -13.67 17.51
C ALA A 63 -16.90 -12.83 17.13
N ARG A 64 -17.18 -11.74 17.86
CA ARG A 64 -18.25 -10.79 17.50
C ARG A 64 -18.01 -10.14 16.14
N ARG A 65 -16.76 -9.82 15.82
CA ARG A 65 -16.36 -9.24 14.54
C ARG A 65 -16.62 -10.23 13.37
N ALA A 66 -16.35 -11.52 13.58
CA ALA A 66 -16.67 -12.55 12.60
C ALA A 66 -18.19 -12.70 12.36
N GLU A 67 -19.01 -12.56 13.40
CA GLU A 67 -20.48 -12.51 13.26
C GLU A 67 -20.97 -11.30 12.49
N GLY A 68 -20.48 -10.11 12.85
CA GLY A 68 -20.82 -8.87 12.16
C GLY A 68 -20.43 -8.90 10.68
N LEU A 69 -19.25 -9.46 10.35
CA LEU A 69 -18.82 -9.64 8.96
C LEU A 69 -19.81 -10.49 8.17
N ARG A 70 -20.25 -11.63 8.69
CA ARG A 70 -21.25 -12.48 8.01
C ARG A 70 -22.56 -11.74 7.74
N ALA A 71 -22.99 -10.90 8.69
CA ALA A 71 -24.17 -10.06 8.49
C ALA A 71 -23.98 -9.03 7.38
N MET A 72 -22.81 -8.37 7.30
CA MET A 72 -22.48 -7.42 6.23
C MET A 72 -22.40 -8.11 4.86
N GLN A 73 -21.72 -9.26 4.79
CA GLN A 73 -21.65 -10.06 3.55
C GLN A 73 -23.03 -10.52 3.08
N SER A 74 -23.93 -10.91 4.00
CA SER A 74 -25.31 -11.27 3.66
C SER A 74 -26.11 -10.09 3.12
N ARG A 75 -25.90 -8.89 3.66
CA ARG A 75 -26.51 -7.65 3.13
C ARG A 75 -26.01 -7.32 1.74
N LEU A 76 -24.70 -7.49 1.49
CA LEU A 76 -24.11 -7.28 0.17
C LEU A 76 -24.65 -8.28 -0.84
N ALA A 77 -24.73 -9.56 -0.48
CA ALA A 77 -25.26 -10.62 -1.35
C ALA A 77 -26.75 -10.44 -1.72
N ALA A 78 -27.51 -9.67 -0.93
CA ALA A 78 -28.89 -9.33 -1.24
C ALA A 78 -29.05 -8.23 -2.30
N ILE A 79 -27.94 -7.58 -2.71
CA ILE A 79 -27.92 -6.57 -3.76
C ILE A 79 -27.56 -7.24 -5.08
N ASP A 80 -28.40 -7.09 -6.11
CA ASP A 80 -28.12 -7.60 -7.45
C ASP A 80 -27.54 -6.50 -8.35
N PRO A 81 -26.23 -6.53 -8.65
CA PRO A 81 -25.58 -5.55 -9.51
C PRO A 81 -25.64 -5.91 -11.00
N SER A 82 -26.29 -6.99 -11.41
CA SER A 82 -26.19 -7.59 -12.76
C SER A 82 -26.56 -6.62 -13.89
N GLN A 83 -27.50 -5.71 -13.62
CA GLN A 83 -27.99 -4.73 -14.60
C GLN A 83 -27.35 -3.35 -14.45
N TRP A 84 -26.37 -3.19 -13.55
CA TRP A 84 -25.74 -1.91 -13.33
C TRP A 84 -24.68 -1.56 -14.40
N PRO A 85 -24.39 -0.28 -14.60
CA PRO A 85 -23.24 0.15 -15.37
C PRO A 85 -21.93 -0.48 -14.83
N VAL A 86 -20.97 -0.69 -15.71
CA VAL A 86 -19.68 -1.35 -15.36
C VAL A 86 -19.02 -0.69 -14.16
N ALA A 87 -19.01 0.65 -14.09
CA ALA A 87 -18.38 1.38 -12.99
C ALA A 87 -19.02 1.05 -11.62
N GLU A 88 -20.35 0.97 -11.57
CA GLU A 88 -21.08 0.63 -10.34
C GLU A 88 -20.92 -0.86 -9.95
N ARG A 89 -20.81 -1.75 -10.93
CA ARG A 89 -20.48 -3.17 -10.69
C ARG A 89 -19.08 -3.34 -10.11
N ILE A 90 -18.13 -2.56 -10.59
CA ILE A 90 -16.76 -2.50 -10.03
C ILE A 90 -16.80 -2.04 -8.57
N ASP A 91 -17.60 -1.04 -8.25
CA ASP A 91 -17.76 -0.57 -6.88
C ASP A 91 -18.33 -1.65 -5.96
N TYR A 92 -19.28 -2.45 -6.46
CA TYR A 92 -19.79 -3.62 -5.72
C TYR A 92 -18.68 -4.65 -5.45
N ASP A 93 -17.85 -4.96 -6.45
CA ASP A 93 -16.73 -5.90 -6.30
C ASP A 93 -15.66 -5.38 -5.34
N LEU A 94 -15.42 -4.07 -5.30
CA LEU A 94 -14.51 -3.44 -4.33
C LEU A 94 -15.01 -3.59 -2.90
N VAL A 95 -16.30 -3.33 -2.64
CA VAL A 95 -16.88 -3.50 -1.30
C VAL A 95 -16.80 -4.98 -0.88
N ARG A 96 -17.07 -5.90 -1.81
CA ARG A 96 -16.91 -7.34 -1.57
C ARG A 96 -15.46 -7.70 -1.23
N ALA A 97 -14.48 -7.19 -1.98
CA ALA A 97 -13.07 -7.46 -1.74
C ALA A 97 -12.62 -6.97 -0.35
N GLN A 98 -13.10 -5.82 0.11
CA GLN A 98 -12.80 -5.33 1.46
C GLN A 98 -13.38 -6.23 2.55
N MET A 99 -14.61 -6.69 2.39
CA MET A 99 -15.22 -7.66 3.32
C MET A 99 -14.45 -8.99 3.32
N ASN A 100 -14.01 -9.43 2.16
CA ASN A 100 -13.17 -10.62 2.00
C ASN A 100 -11.78 -10.45 2.64
N GLY A 101 -11.20 -9.24 2.63
CA GLY A 101 -9.95 -8.94 3.33
C GLY A 101 -10.05 -9.22 4.83
N LEU A 102 -11.13 -8.76 5.47
CA LEU A 102 -11.39 -9.08 6.87
C LEU A 102 -11.65 -10.59 7.07
N GLU A 103 -12.37 -11.25 6.15
CA GLU A 103 -12.54 -12.70 6.20
C GLU A 103 -11.22 -13.44 6.15
N PHE A 104 -10.33 -13.03 5.25
CA PHE A 104 -8.99 -13.61 5.14
C PHE A 104 -8.19 -13.48 6.44
N GLU A 105 -8.20 -12.29 7.06
CA GLU A 105 -7.56 -12.10 8.36
C GLU A 105 -8.15 -13.01 9.43
N LEU A 106 -9.48 -13.09 9.53
CA LEU A 106 -10.16 -13.89 10.55
C LEU A 106 -9.89 -15.39 10.40
N ARG A 107 -9.78 -15.89 9.17
CA ARG A 107 -9.66 -17.34 8.89
C ARG A 107 -8.22 -17.83 8.87
N TRP A 108 -7.32 -17.11 8.20
CA TRP A 108 -5.99 -17.62 7.87
C TRP A 108 -4.85 -16.77 8.43
N LEU A 109 -4.83 -15.48 8.15
CA LEU A 109 -3.71 -14.63 8.54
C LEU A 109 -3.62 -14.48 10.05
N ARG A 110 -4.73 -14.16 10.71
CA ARG A 110 -4.88 -13.96 12.16
C ARG A 110 -3.73 -13.14 12.76
N PRO A 111 -3.48 -11.92 12.27
CA PRO A 111 -2.26 -11.18 12.58
C PRO A 111 -2.17 -10.89 14.08
N TRP A 112 -3.29 -10.59 14.76
CA TRP A 112 -3.32 -10.36 16.23
C TRP A 112 -2.87 -11.57 17.07
N GLN A 113 -2.88 -12.79 16.49
CA GLN A 113 -2.44 -14.02 17.18
C GLN A 113 -1.05 -14.49 16.76
N ARG A 114 -0.58 -14.13 15.56
CA ARG A 114 0.59 -14.72 14.94
C ARG A 114 1.76 -13.76 14.79
N ASP A 115 1.50 -12.44 14.72
CA ASP A 115 2.51 -11.45 14.37
C ASP A 115 2.64 -10.38 15.47
N PRO A 116 3.75 -10.36 16.23
CA PRO A 116 4.00 -9.31 17.22
C PRO A 116 3.99 -7.90 16.64
N ALA A 117 4.41 -7.73 15.40
CA ALA A 117 4.43 -6.44 14.75
C ALA A 117 3.04 -5.93 14.35
N TYR A 118 1.99 -6.75 14.41
CA TYR A 118 0.60 -6.27 14.33
C TYR A 118 0.30 -5.20 15.40
N TYR A 119 1.05 -5.19 16.49
CA TYR A 119 0.91 -4.26 17.60
C TYR A 119 1.81 -3.02 17.50
N GLN A 120 2.45 -2.79 16.36
CA GLN A 120 3.16 -1.53 16.09
C GLN A 120 2.16 -0.39 16.01
N VAL A 121 2.48 0.73 16.70
CA VAL A 121 1.63 1.93 16.77
C VAL A 121 2.32 3.14 16.15
N LEU A 122 3.64 3.28 16.34
CA LEU A 122 4.39 4.47 15.93
C LEU A 122 4.96 4.29 14.51
N TRP A 123 4.68 5.27 13.65
CA TRP A 123 5.16 5.34 12.28
C TRP A 123 5.91 6.64 12.06
N THR A 124 7.18 6.57 11.73
CA THR A 124 8.08 7.72 11.56
C THR A 124 8.14 8.24 10.15
N GLU A 125 7.80 7.42 9.16
CA GLU A 125 7.83 7.73 7.75
C GLU A 125 6.45 7.50 7.11
N GLN A 126 6.13 8.30 6.08
CA GLN A 126 4.94 8.09 5.27
C GLN A 126 5.18 6.96 4.29
N SER A 127 4.25 6.02 4.20
CA SER A 127 4.27 4.99 3.15
C SER A 127 4.16 5.62 1.76
N ASP A 128 4.79 5.02 0.78
CA ASP A 128 4.65 5.40 -0.63
C ASP A 128 3.33 4.93 -1.24
N THR A 129 2.64 4.02 -0.59
CA THR A 129 1.27 3.61 -0.96
C THR A 129 0.22 4.38 -0.14
N PRO A 130 -1.04 4.50 -0.61
CA PRO A 130 -2.10 5.26 0.08
C PRO A 130 -2.43 4.79 1.50
N GLU A 131 -2.32 3.49 1.75
CA GLU A 131 -2.30 2.93 3.11
C GLU A 131 -0.88 2.56 3.47
N HIS A 132 -0.56 2.52 4.77
CA HIS A 132 0.78 2.13 5.17
C HIS A 132 1.02 0.64 4.96
N GLU A 133 2.24 0.31 4.60
CA GLU A 133 2.73 -1.06 4.54
C GLU A 133 2.84 -1.63 5.96
N GLY A 134 2.18 -2.74 6.19
CA GLY A 134 2.25 -3.40 7.48
C GLY A 134 0.89 -3.78 8.06
N PRO A 135 0.77 -3.83 9.39
CA PRO A 135 -0.43 -4.34 10.04
C PRO A 135 -1.65 -3.42 9.84
N THR A 136 -2.79 -4.05 9.66
CA THR A 136 -4.09 -3.42 9.48
C THR A 136 -4.77 -3.06 10.82
N ASN A 137 -4.00 -2.76 11.87
CA ASN A 137 -4.57 -2.30 13.13
C ASN A 137 -5.01 -0.83 13.06
N HIS A 138 -5.87 -0.43 13.99
CA HIS A 138 -6.40 0.94 14.07
C HIS A 138 -5.73 1.81 15.14
N ALA A 139 -4.64 1.34 15.77
CA ALA A 139 -3.84 2.09 16.73
C ALA A 139 -2.62 2.72 16.04
N VAL A 140 -2.81 3.77 15.27
CA VAL A 140 -1.75 4.37 14.44
C VAL A 140 -1.42 5.77 14.93
N VAL A 141 -0.12 6.02 15.12
CA VAL A 141 0.46 7.35 15.42
C VAL A 141 1.47 7.66 14.31
N GLU A 142 1.08 8.52 13.39
CA GLU A 142 1.90 8.95 12.25
C GLU A 142 2.81 10.11 12.66
N LEU A 143 3.98 9.80 13.23
CA LEU A 143 4.92 10.79 13.76
C LEU A 143 5.45 11.72 12.67
N TRP A 144 5.52 11.27 11.42
CA TRP A 144 5.93 12.06 10.27
C TRP A 144 5.04 13.29 9.99
N GLN A 145 3.80 13.31 10.52
CA GLN A 145 2.90 14.46 10.41
C GLN A 145 3.20 15.58 11.42
N TYR A 146 4.05 15.32 12.42
CA TYR A 146 4.35 16.26 13.49
C TYR A 146 5.60 17.09 13.18
N GLN A 147 5.45 18.41 13.21
CA GLN A 147 6.55 19.36 13.04
C GLN A 147 7.07 19.78 14.41
N PHE A 148 8.36 19.57 14.65
CA PHE A 148 9.01 19.97 15.90
C PHE A 148 9.72 21.34 15.74
N PRO A 149 9.67 22.20 16.79
CA PRO A 149 9.00 22.04 18.09
C PRO A 149 7.47 22.00 17.96
N LEU A 150 6.82 21.19 18.81
CA LEU A 150 5.37 21.02 18.81
C LEU A 150 4.68 22.22 19.45
N ASP A 151 3.51 22.60 18.94
CA ASP A 151 2.57 23.45 19.67
C ASP A 151 1.75 22.65 20.71
N ALA A 152 1.04 23.33 21.60
CA ALA A 152 0.29 22.70 22.68
C ALA A 152 -0.81 21.73 22.18
N ALA A 153 -1.42 22.00 21.02
CA ALA A 153 -2.45 21.14 20.43
C ALA A 153 -1.83 19.86 19.86
N ALA A 154 -0.67 19.98 19.17
CA ALA A 154 0.09 18.85 18.67
C ALA A 154 0.63 17.97 19.81
N GLU A 155 1.14 18.58 20.90
CA GLU A 155 1.55 17.84 22.10
C GLU A 155 0.40 17.04 22.71
N ALA A 156 -0.78 17.63 22.84
CA ALA A 156 -1.96 16.96 23.37
C ALA A 156 -2.42 15.79 22.49
N ARG A 157 -2.43 15.97 21.16
CA ARG A 157 -2.77 14.89 20.20
C ARG A 157 -1.76 13.75 20.26
N LEU A 158 -0.48 14.06 20.24
CA LEU A 158 0.58 13.05 20.31
C LEU A 158 0.53 12.28 21.63
N ALA A 159 0.38 12.97 22.75
CA ALA A 159 0.21 12.34 24.06
C ALA A 159 -1.00 11.40 24.10
N SER A 160 -2.12 11.80 23.50
CA SER A 160 -3.33 10.97 23.41
C SER A 160 -3.08 9.70 22.59
N GLY A 161 -2.42 9.81 21.44
CA GLY A 161 -2.09 8.66 20.60
C GLY A 161 -1.13 7.68 21.29
N LEU A 162 -0.09 8.18 21.95
CA LEU A 162 0.90 7.34 22.62
C LEU A 162 0.35 6.60 23.86
N ARG A 163 -0.67 7.13 24.54
CA ARG A 163 -1.32 6.44 25.65
C ARG A 163 -2.01 5.14 25.28
N VAL A 164 -2.24 4.90 24.01
CA VAL A 164 -2.80 3.64 23.50
C VAL A 164 -1.80 2.49 23.62
N ILE A 165 -0.49 2.77 23.56
CA ILE A 165 0.56 1.74 23.50
C ILE A 165 0.55 0.82 24.72
N PRO A 166 0.59 1.28 25.98
CA PRO A 166 0.64 0.37 27.13
C PRO A 166 -0.54 -0.61 27.21
N PRO A 167 -1.82 -0.21 27.15
CA PRO A 167 -2.93 -1.17 27.18
C PRO A 167 -2.98 -2.07 25.95
N PHE A 168 -2.58 -1.58 24.77
CA PHE A 168 -2.54 -2.36 23.55
C PHE A 168 -1.49 -3.48 23.62
N LEU A 169 -0.29 -3.20 24.12
CA LEU A 169 0.77 -4.20 24.31
C LEU A 169 0.46 -5.16 25.48
N ALA A 170 -0.25 -4.71 26.50
CA ALA A 170 -0.74 -5.61 27.56
C ALA A 170 -1.73 -6.64 26.99
N GLN A 171 -2.66 -6.20 26.15
CA GLN A 171 -3.60 -7.07 25.43
C GLN A 171 -2.87 -8.05 24.48
N ALA A 172 -1.83 -7.58 23.79
CA ALA A 172 -1.03 -8.38 22.86
C ALA A 172 -0.47 -9.65 23.50
N ARG A 173 0.00 -9.59 24.74
CA ARG A 173 0.52 -10.76 25.46
C ARG A 173 -0.51 -11.87 25.64
N GLY A 174 -1.78 -11.51 25.79
CA GLY A 174 -2.88 -12.47 25.88
C GLY A 174 -3.32 -13.02 24.52
N ASN A 175 -3.17 -12.24 23.47
CA ASN A 175 -3.63 -12.57 22.13
C ASN A 175 -2.61 -13.41 21.34
N LEU A 176 -1.31 -13.15 21.50
CA LEU A 176 -0.21 -13.76 20.73
C LEU A 176 0.03 -15.24 21.14
N SER A 177 -0.90 -16.08 20.74
CA SER A 177 -0.90 -17.53 21.00
C SER A 177 -0.39 -18.37 19.83
N GLY A 178 -0.12 -17.77 18.67
CA GLY A 178 0.36 -18.47 17.47
C GLY A 178 1.80 -18.95 17.57
N ASP A 179 2.18 -19.85 16.67
CA ASP A 179 3.50 -20.51 16.63
C ASP A 179 4.31 -20.11 15.37
N ALA A 180 3.99 -19.01 14.70
CA ALA A 180 4.63 -18.57 13.46
C ALA A 180 6.03 -18.00 13.74
N ARG A 181 7.08 -18.83 13.58
CA ARG A 181 8.46 -18.53 13.96
C ARG A 181 9.01 -17.26 13.30
N ASP A 182 8.92 -17.16 11.98
CA ASP A 182 9.55 -16.05 11.26
C ASP A 182 8.80 -14.74 11.46
N LEU A 183 7.46 -14.76 11.56
CA LEU A 183 6.68 -13.59 11.96
C LEU A 183 7.03 -13.13 13.37
N TRP A 184 7.28 -14.09 14.28
CA TRP A 184 7.68 -13.76 15.64
C TRP A 184 9.06 -13.09 15.69
N VAL A 185 10.04 -13.65 14.98
CA VAL A 185 11.42 -13.12 14.94
C VAL A 185 11.44 -11.72 14.33
N THR A 186 10.81 -11.55 13.16
CA THR A 186 10.76 -10.25 12.48
C THR A 186 9.92 -9.24 13.24
N GLY A 187 8.81 -9.69 13.85
CA GLY A 187 7.94 -8.86 14.66
C GLY A 187 8.62 -8.35 15.92
N THR A 188 9.48 -9.16 16.57
CA THR A 188 10.31 -8.71 17.67
C THR A 188 11.24 -7.58 17.24
N GLY A 189 11.88 -7.69 16.08
CA GLY A 189 12.71 -6.63 15.49
C GLY A 189 11.93 -5.32 15.24
N THR A 190 10.69 -5.43 14.75
CA THR A 190 9.81 -4.25 14.57
C THR A 190 9.50 -3.57 15.91
N MET A 191 9.20 -4.34 16.93
CA MET A 191 8.91 -3.78 18.26
C MET A 191 10.15 -3.17 18.90
N GLN A 192 11.35 -3.73 18.65
CA GLN A 192 12.62 -3.12 19.05
C GLN A 192 12.81 -1.76 18.34
N LYS A 193 12.57 -1.69 17.02
CA LYS A 193 12.62 -0.42 16.28
C LYS A 193 11.67 0.61 16.87
N GLN A 194 10.43 0.23 17.20
CA GLN A 194 9.49 1.13 17.88
C GLN A 194 10.04 1.64 19.24
N ALA A 195 10.74 0.80 19.99
CA ALA A 195 11.36 1.23 21.25
C ALA A 195 12.48 2.27 21.01
N ASP A 196 13.30 2.06 19.98
CA ASP A 196 14.39 2.98 19.60
C ASP A 196 13.82 4.34 19.13
N GLU A 197 12.76 4.32 18.34
CA GLU A 197 12.05 5.52 17.87
C GLU A 197 11.40 6.29 19.03
N LEU A 198 10.79 5.58 19.99
CA LEU A 198 10.25 6.19 21.22
C LEU A 198 11.36 6.79 22.08
N GLN A 199 12.53 6.16 22.15
CA GLN A 199 13.70 6.72 22.83
C GLN A 199 14.20 8.00 22.14
N ALA A 200 14.26 8.03 20.81
CA ALA A 200 14.60 9.21 20.05
C ALA A 200 13.54 10.33 20.25
N LEU A 201 12.25 9.97 20.29
CA LEU A 201 11.17 10.91 20.58
C LEU A 201 11.29 11.48 22.00
N GLN A 202 11.66 10.67 23.00
CA GLN A 202 11.89 11.13 24.37
C GLN A 202 12.96 12.22 24.43
N ALA A 203 14.06 12.07 23.69
CA ALA A 203 15.11 13.08 23.59
C ALA A 203 14.60 14.39 22.95
N ARG A 204 13.69 14.32 21.99
CA ARG A 204 13.11 15.48 21.29
C ARG A 204 12.01 16.21 22.10
N THR A 205 11.46 15.58 23.12
CA THR A 205 10.31 16.09 23.90
C THR A 205 10.67 16.49 25.33
N THR A 206 11.94 16.68 25.64
CA THR A 206 12.42 17.04 26.98
C THR A 206 11.85 18.35 27.51
N ALA A 207 11.58 19.32 26.63
CA ALA A 207 10.97 20.61 26.95
C ALA A 207 9.44 20.63 26.81
N ALA A 208 8.81 19.52 26.38
CA ALA A 208 7.37 19.42 26.18
C ALA A 208 6.59 19.40 27.51
N ALA A 209 5.27 19.55 27.40
CA ALA A 209 4.37 19.49 28.56
C ALA A 209 4.51 18.17 29.34
N PRO A 210 4.31 18.16 30.68
CA PRO A 210 4.45 16.96 31.50
C PRO A 210 3.61 15.77 31.02
N ALA A 211 2.43 16.03 30.46
CA ALA A 211 1.53 15.00 29.93
C ALA A 211 2.12 14.25 28.72
N LEU A 212 2.81 14.94 27.79
CA LEU A 212 3.47 14.30 26.65
C LEU A 212 4.71 13.54 27.11
N ARG A 213 5.53 14.13 28.00
CA ARG A 213 6.72 13.46 28.54
C ARG A 213 6.37 12.15 29.25
N ALA A 214 5.29 12.15 30.04
CA ALA A 214 4.80 10.95 30.70
C ALA A 214 4.32 9.91 29.69
N ALA A 215 3.50 10.30 28.69
CA ALA A 215 3.01 9.39 27.66
C ALA A 215 4.15 8.74 26.85
N VAL A 216 5.20 9.49 26.51
CA VAL A 216 6.39 8.94 25.82
C VAL A 216 7.14 7.96 26.72
N ALA A 217 7.33 8.30 28.00
CA ALA A 217 8.03 7.43 28.96
C ALA A 217 7.28 6.11 29.20
N ASP A 218 5.96 6.19 29.38
CA ASP A 218 5.10 5.02 29.59
C ASP A 218 5.06 4.11 28.34
N ALA A 219 4.93 4.72 27.15
CA ALA A 219 4.98 3.99 25.86
C ALA A 219 6.32 3.28 25.67
N LEU A 220 7.45 3.95 25.93
CA LEU A 220 8.78 3.38 25.85
C LEU A 220 8.97 2.22 26.82
N ALA A 221 8.57 2.40 28.08
CA ALA A 221 8.68 1.35 29.11
C ALA A 221 7.84 0.12 28.74
N ALA A 222 6.60 0.33 28.28
CA ALA A 222 5.71 -0.75 27.85
C ALA A 222 6.27 -1.50 26.63
N THR A 223 6.81 -0.76 25.64
CA THR A 223 7.40 -1.37 24.44
C THR A 223 8.65 -2.18 24.78
N ARG A 224 9.56 -1.68 25.61
CA ARG A 224 10.73 -2.42 26.05
C ARG A 224 10.37 -3.70 26.81
N SER A 225 9.46 -3.60 27.76
CA SER A 225 8.98 -4.77 28.49
C SER A 225 8.30 -5.79 27.56
N PHE A 226 7.63 -5.31 26.49
CA PHE A 226 7.04 -6.20 25.50
C PHE A 226 8.10 -6.91 24.67
N VAL A 227 9.17 -6.22 24.23
CA VAL A 227 10.31 -6.81 23.53
C VAL A 227 10.98 -7.89 24.38
N GLU A 228 11.28 -7.62 25.65
CA GLU A 228 11.87 -8.60 26.57
C GLU A 228 11.00 -9.88 26.66
N TRP A 229 9.68 -9.71 26.72
CA TRP A 229 8.77 -10.84 26.73
C TRP A 229 8.77 -11.60 25.39
N LEU A 230 8.79 -10.88 24.24
CA LEU A 230 8.87 -11.52 22.93
C LEU A 230 10.15 -12.35 22.76
N GLU A 231 11.28 -11.84 23.22
CA GLU A 231 12.57 -12.53 23.18
C GLU A 231 12.56 -13.81 24.04
N ALA A 232 11.93 -13.74 25.22
CA ALA A 232 11.79 -14.89 26.11
C ALA A 232 10.86 -15.99 25.54
N GLU A 233 9.86 -15.62 24.74
CA GLU A 233 8.93 -16.56 24.10
C GLU A 233 9.44 -17.08 22.72
N ALA A 234 10.32 -16.36 22.05
CA ALA A 234 10.81 -16.69 20.70
C ALA A 234 11.37 -18.13 20.57
N PRO A 235 12.14 -18.69 21.56
CA PRO A 235 12.64 -20.06 21.48
C PRO A 235 11.57 -21.15 21.44
N ARG A 236 10.31 -20.80 21.74
CA ARG A 236 9.17 -21.73 21.73
C ARG A 236 8.42 -21.72 20.40
N LYS A 237 8.80 -20.85 19.46
CA LYS A 237 8.10 -20.66 18.18
C LYS A 237 8.79 -21.43 17.07
N HIS A 238 8.09 -22.42 16.52
CA HIS A 238 8.66 -23.36 15.52
C HIS A 238 7.77 -23.55 14.30
N GLY A 239 6.52 -23.06 14.34
CA GLY A 239 5.54 -23.27 13.30
C GLY A 239 5.77 -22.43 12.04
N PRO A 240 5.08 -22.77 10.95
CA PRO A 240 5.20 -22.09 9.68
C PRO A 240 4.64 -20.68 9.76
N SER A 241 5.27 -19.73 9.05
CA SER A 241 4.85 -18.34 9.00
C SER A 241 4.01 -17.99 7.77
N GLY A 242 4.17 -18.72 6.67
CA GLY A 242 3.33 -18.59 5.50
C GLY A 242 1.87 -19.02 5.77
N VAL A 243 0.96 -18.55 4.91
CA VAL A 243 -0.48 -18.86 5.02
C VAL A 243 -0.86 -20.17 4.33
N GLY A 244 0.04 -20.77 3.54
CA GLY A 244 -0.23 -21.92 2.67
C GLY A 244 -0.78 -21.50 1.30
N ILE A 245 -0.58 -22.39 0.29
CA ILE A 245 -0.95 -22.11 -1.10
C ILE A 245 -2.46 -21.87 -1.23
N GLU A 246 -3.30 -22.68 -0.60
CA GLU A 246 -4.75 -22.56 -0.69
C GLU A 246 -5.25 -21.19 -0.18
N ALA A 247 -4.80 -20.77 0.98
CA ALA A 247 -5.16 -19.48 1.54
C ALA A 247 -4.59 -18.31 0.72
N TYR A 248 -3.38 -18.46 0.20
CA TYR A 248 -2.76 -17.48 -0.67
C TYR A 248 -3.58 -17.27 -1.96
N GLU A 249 -3.96 -18.35 -2.64
CA GLU A 249 -4.79 -18.29 -3.86
C GLU A 249 -6.18 -17.73 -3.58
N TRP A 250 -6.75 -18.05 -2.42
CA TRP A 250 -8.04 -17.47 -2.03
C TRP A 250 -7.94 -15.95 -1.86
N ASN A 251 -6.88 -15.48 -1.18
CA ASN A 251 -6.60 -14.05 -0.99
C ASN A 251 -6.39 -13.34 -2.33
N LEU A 252 -5.52 -13.91 -3.17
CA LEU A 252 -5.20 -13.36 -4.48
C LEU A 252 -6.46 -13.14 -5.34
N ARG A 253 -7.34 -14.14 -5.37
CA ARG A 253 -8.56 -14.11 -6.19
C ARG A 253 -9.68 -13.27 -5.58
N ASN A 254 -9.87 -13.31 -4.26
CA ASN A 254 -11.05 -12.74 -3.61
C ASN A 254 -10.80 -11.39 -2.94
N VAL A 255 -9.55 -11.05 -2.64
CA VAL A 255 -9.17 -9.76 -2.04
C VAL A 255 -8.45 -8.89 -3.05
N HIS A 256 -7.34 -9.38 -3.64
CA HIS A 256 -6.57 -8.62 -4.63
C HIS A 256 -7.21 -8.62 -6.03
N LEU A 257 -8.21 -9.49 -6.26
CA LEU A 257 -8.92 -9.64 -7.52
C LEU A 257 -7.99 -9.90 -8.72
N VAL A 258 -6.90 -10.60 -8.49
CA VAL A 258 -5.93 -11.02 -9.52
C VAL A 258 -6.38 -12.36 -10.11
N PRO A 259 -6.59 -12.46 -11.44
CA PRO A 259 -7.08 -13.69 -12.09
C PRO A 259 -5.95 -14.70 -12.34
N MET A 260 -5.20 -15.03 -11.31
CA MET A 260 -4.07 -15.98 -11.35
C MET A 260 -4.11 -16.87 -10.10
N ASN A 261 -3.44 -18.00 -10.17
CA ASN A 261 -3.16 -18.85 -9.02
C ASN A 261 -1.66 -18.78 -8.64
N TRP A 262 -1.26 -19.44 -7.55
CA TRP A 262 0.11 -19.45 -7.09
C TRP A 262 1.11 -19.95 -8.15
N ALA A 263 0.73 -21.00 -8.90
CA ALA A 263 1.60 -21.57 -9.93
C ALA A 263 1.75 -20.64 -11.14
N ASP A 264 0.70 -19.93 -11.50
CA ASP A 264 0.73 -18.92 -12.58
C ASP A 264 1.68 -17.78 -12.22
N GLU A 265 1.62 -17.26 -10.98
CA GLU A 265 2.55 -16.23 -10.53
C GLU A 265 4.00 -16.74 -10.50
N VAL A 266 4.25 -17.96 -10.03
CA VAL A 266 5.60 -18.56 -10.08
C VAL A 266 6.10 -18.64 -11.52
N ALA A 267 5.26 -19.08 -12.45
CA ALA A 267 5.65 -19.18 -13.87
C ALA A 267 5.96 -17.80 -14.47
N LEU A 268 5.10 -16.82 -14.20
CA LEU A 268 5.28 -15.44 -14.66
C LEU A 268 6.59 -14.85 -14.10
N LEU A 269 6.79 -14.89 -12.79
CA LEU A 269 7.96 -14.28 -12.15
C LEU A 269 9.27 -14.95 -12.56
N ARG A 270 9.28 -16.26 -12.79
CA ARG A 270 10.46 -16.97 -13.34
C ARG A 270 10.75 -16.54 -14.77
N SER A 271 9.73 -16.37 -15.60
CA SER A 271 9.88 -15.89 -16.97
C SER A 271 10.43 -14.47 -17.00
N GLU A 272 9.88 -13.57 -16.16
CA GLU A 272 10.33 -12.19 -16.07
C GLU A 272 11.75 -12.09 -15.47
N LEU A 273 12.10 -12.93 -14.51
CA LEU A 273 13.47 -13.03 -13.98
C LEU A 273 14.48 -13.42 -15.08
N ALA A 274 14.16 -14.44 -15.85
CA ALA A 274 15.00 -14.87 -16.98
C ALA A 274 15.10 -13.76 -18.05
N ARG A 275 14.00 -13.05 -18.33
CA ARG A 275 13.97 -11.91 -19.25
C ARG A 275 14.86 -10.77 -18.74
N ALA A 276 14.77 -10.44 -17.46
CA ALA A 276 15.56 -9.38 -16.84
C ALA A 276 17.07 -9.66 -16.93
N TRP A 277 17.50 -10.88 -16.56
CA TRP A 277 18.91 -11.30 -16.68
C TRP A 277 19.40 -11.31 -18.12
N THR A 278 18.59 -11.80 -19.05
CA THR A 278 18.94 -11.79 -20.51
C THR A 278 19.06 -10.36 -21.03
N SER A 279 18.10 -9.50 -20.69
CA SER A 279 18.11 -8.11 -21.13
C SER A 279 19.30 -7.35 -20.55
N LEU A 280 19.64 -7.59 -19.27
CA LEU A 280 20.84 -7.03 -18.65
C LEU A 280 22.11 -7.45 -19.41
N ALA A 281 22.28 -8.74 -19.69
CA ALA A 281 23.44 -9.25 -20.42
C ALA A 281 23.57 -8.62 -21.81
N LEU A 282 22.45 -8.42 -22.52
CA LEU A 282 22.42 -7.77 -23.83
C LEU A 282 22.78 -6.28 -23.77
N GLU A 283 22.28 -5.55 -22.75
CA GLU A 283 22.63 -4.14 -22.55
C GLU A 283 24.11 -4.00 -22.12
N GLU A 284 24.63 -4.87 -21.27
CA GLU A 284 26.05 -4.90 -20.88
C GLU A 284 26.95 -5.15 -22.09
N GLU A 285 26.58 -6.08 -22.98
CA GLU A 285 27.30 -6.35 -24.22
C GLU A 285 27.28 -5.12 -25.15
N ARG A 286 26.09 -4.52 -25.36
CA ARG A 286 25.91 -3.32 -26.17
C ARG A 286 26.75 -2.14 -25.65
N ASN A 287 26.85 -2.00 -24.34
CA ASN A 287 27.52 -0.90 -23.67
C ASN A 287 28.99 -1.19 -23.31
N ARG A 288 29.56 -2.32 -23.73
CA ARG A 288 30.91 -2.78 -23.36
C ARG A 288 32.00 -1.70 -23.56
N GLY A 289 31.89 -0.90 -24.62
CA GLY A 289 32.84 0.17 -24.94
C GLY A 289 32.57 1.52 -24.27
N LEU A 290 31.46 1.64 -23.51
CA LEU A 290 31.11 2.90 -22.85
C LEU A 290 31.75 2.99 -21.45
N PRO A 291 32.07 4.21 -20.96
CA PRO A 291 32.50 4.40 -19.59
C PRO A 291 31.51 3.82 -18.59
N PRO A 292 31.96 3.29 -17.43
CA PRO A 292 31.05 2.83 -16.40
C PRO A 292 30.27 4.01 -15.79
N LEU A 293 29.08 3.72 -15.26
CA LEU A 293 28.36 4.68 -14.43
C LEU A 293 29.15 4.99 -13.16
N VAL A 294 29.14 6.26 -12.78
CA VAL A 294 29.81 6.75 -11.57
C VAL A 294 28.74 7.20 -10.58
N ALA A 295 28.75 6.61 -9.39
CA ALA A 295 27.84 6.99 -8.34
C ALA A 295 28.13 8.42 -7.84
N SER A 296 27.13 9.09 -7.29
CA SER A 296 27.26 10.41 -6.68
C SER A 296 28.36 10.41 -5.60
N ALA A 297 29.23 11.41 -5.68
CA ALA A 297 30.46 11.47 -4.89
C ALA A 297 30.22 11.91 -3.43
N ASN A 298 29.22 12.76 -3.20
CA ASN A 298 28.89 13.35 -1.91
C ASN A 298 27.44 13.86 -1.91
N ALA A 299 27.00 14.41 -0.78
CA ALA A 299 25.63 14.88 -0.58
C ALA A 299 25.23 16.01 -1.56
N GLU A 300 26.14 16.95 -1.87
CA GLU A 300 25.86 18.04 -2.81
C GLU A 300 25.68 17.51 -4.25
N ASP A 301 26.59 16.62 -4.69
CA ASP A 301 26.50 15.98 -6.00
C ASP A 301 25.22 15.12 -6.12
N HIS A 302 24.87 14.37 -5.08
CA HIS A 302 23.65 13.57 -5.05
C HIS A 302 22.40 14.46 -5.18
N ALA A 303 22.25 15.46 -4.34
CA ALA A 303 21.11 16.38 -4.38
C ALA A 303 21.00 17.11 -5.73
N ARG A 304 22.11 17.53 -6.32
CA ARG A 304 22.15 18.16 -7.64
C ARG A 304 21.66 17.20 -8.73
N ARG A 305 22.18 15.96 -8.76
CA ARG A 305 21.77 14.94 -9.75
C ARG A 305 20.31 14.56 -9.58
N ALA A 306 19.85 14.34 -8.38
CA ALA A 306 18.46 13.98 -8.09
C ALA A 306 17.47 15.07 -8.53
N ASN A 307 17.76 16.33 -8.23
CA ASN A 307 16.94 17.46 -8.68
C ASN A 307 16.94 17.62 -10.21
N ALA A 308 18.11 17.45 -10.86
CA ALA A 308 18.20 17.49 -12.32
C ALA A 308 17.44 16.33 -12.97
N ALA A 309 17.49 15.13 -12.38
CA ALA A 309 16.76 13.95 -12.86
C ALA A 309 15.25 14.15 -12.81
N ILE A 310 14.70 14.71 -11.72
CA ILE A 310 13.25 15.03 -11.62
C ILE A 310 12.87 16.05 -12.69
N THR A 311 13.66 17.14 -12.84
CA THR A 311 13.38 18.14 -13.88
C THR A 311 13.35 17.52 -15.28
N LYS A 312 14.35 16.71 -15.62
CA LYS A 312 14.41 16.00 -16.91
C LYS A 312 13.23 15.03 -17.08
N TYR A 313 12.87 14.32 -16.01
CA TYR A 313 11.79 13.32 -16.04
C TYR A 313 10.43 13.97 -16.33
N LEU A 314 10.09 15.03 -15.60
CA LEU A 314 8.82 15.74 -15.81
C LEU A 314 8.75 16.36 -17.20
N ALA A 315 9.81 17.02 -17.66
CA ALA A 315 9.90 17.55 -19.02
C ALA A 315 9.79 16.45 -20.10
N PHE A 316 10.33 15.26 -19.82
CA PHE A 316 10.20 14.11 -20.72
C PHE A 316 8.77 13.61 -20.80
N LEU A 317 8.07 13.44 -19.66
CA LEU A 317 6.66 13.01 -19.63
C LEU A 317 5.77 13.95 -20.46
N GLU A 318 5.98 15.28 -20.34
CA GLU A 318 5.25 16.28 -21.13
C GLU A 318 5.62 16.25 -22.60
N SER A 319 6.93 16.29 -22.93
CA SER A 319 7.40 16.37 -24.32
C SER A 319 7.05 15.13 -25.14
N ARG A 320 6.87 13.97 -24.50
CA ARG A 320 6.42 12.71 -25.13
C ARG A 320 4.92 12.52 -25.08
N ASP A 321 4.18 13.50 -24.53
CA ASP A 321 2.74 13.42 -24.34
C ASP A 321 2.31 12.10 -23.65
N LEU A 322 2.99 11.77 -22.55
CA LEU A 322 2.72 10.54 -21.78
C LEU A 322 1.73 10.82 -20.66
N ILE A 323 2.04 11.78 -19.78
CA ILE A 323 1.25 12.15 -18.60
C ILE A 323 1.18 13.67 -18.52
N GLU A 324 0.03 14.22 -18.12
CA GLU A 324 -0.10 15.65 -17.81
C GLU A 324 0.55 15.95 -16.47
N VAL A 325 1.59 16.76 -16.53
CA VAL A 325 2.30 17.18 -15.31
C VAL A 325 1.62 18.41 -14.74
N GLN A 326 0.82 18.19 -13.69
CA GLN A 326 0.20 19.29 -12.95
C GLN A 326 1.25 20.00 -12.08
N ASP A 327 1.01 21.29 -11.78
CA ASP A 327 1.93 22.16 -11.03
C ASP A 327 2.31 21.65 -9.62
N TYR A 328 1.45 20.84 -9.02
CA TYR A 328 1.69 20.25 -7.71
C TYR A 328 2.58 18.97 -7.74
N ILE A 329 2.84 18.38 -8.91
CA ILE A 329 3.62 17.13 -9.04
C ILE A 329 5.11 17.38 -8.76
N ASP A 330 5.69 18.42 -9.37
CA ASP A 330 7.13 18.72 -9.17
C ASP A 330 7.49 18.89 -7.69
N PRO A 331 6.81 19.73 -6.89
CA PRO A 331 7.13 19.83 -5.46
C PRO A 331 6.84 18.53 -4.69
N ALA A 332 5.87 17.72 -5.11
CA ALA A 332 5.59 16.43 -4.46
C ALA A 332 6.77 15.47 -4.61
N LEU A 333 7.29 15.30 -5.82
CA LEU A 333 8.42 14.40 -6.08
C LEU A 333 9.71 14.89 -5.42
N ARG A 334 9.99 16.20 -5.45
CA ARG A 334 11.21 16.74 -4.83
C ARG A 334 11.27 16.55 -3.32
N ARG A 335 10.12 16.51 -2.63
CA ARG A 335 10.06 16.19 -1.20
C ARG A 335 10.49 14.75 -0.88
N ARG A 336 10.58 13.88 -1.90
CA ARG A 336 10.89 12.45 -1.79
C ARG A 336 12.30 12.10 -2.26
N ILE A 337 13.11 13.12 -2.59
CA ILE A 337 14.53 12.88 -2.90
C ILE A 337 15.21 12.31 -1.65
N ASP A 338 15.78 11.12 -1.81
CA ASP A 338 16.52 10.45 -0.76
C ASP A 338 17.77 11.24 -0.34
N PRO A 339 18.13 11.24 0.94
CA PRO A 339 19.39 11.79 1.38
C PRO A 339 20.57 10.98 0.81
N TYR A 340 21.74 11.62 0.73
CA TYR A 340 22.97 10.92 0.38
C TYR A 340 23.29 9.82 1.39
N VAL A 341 23.59 8.64 0.89
CA VAL A 341 24.02 7.48 1.69
C VAL A 341 25.49 7.18 1.35
N PRO A 342 26.39 7.10 2.34
CA PRO A 342 27.77 6.67 2.13
C PRO A 342 27.83 5.27 1.52
N PRO A 343 28.87 4.97 0.68
CA PRO A 343 28.92 3.71 -0.07
C PRO A 343 28.73 2.44 0.76
N GLU A 344 29.34 2.39 1.95
CA GLU A 344 29.29 1.26 2.87
C GLU A 344 27.92 1.03 3.56
N LYS A 345 27.01 2.00 3.44
CA LYS A 345 25.65 1.91 4.02
C LYS A 345 24.57 1.81 2.96
N ARG A 346 24.94 1.82 1.67
CA ARG A 346 23.96 1.76 0.58
C ARG A 346 23.29 0.40 0.52
N ASN A 347 21.99 0.39 0.62
CA ASN A 347 21.17 -0.75 0.27
C ASN A 347 20.91 -0.79 -1.24
N PHE A 348 20.18 -1.78 -1.71
CA PHE A 348 19.85 -1.98 -3.13
C PHE A 348 19.32 -0.70 -3.80
N PHE A 349 18.33 -0.05 -3.20
CA PHE A 349 17.68 1.13 -3.78
C PHE A 349 18.59 2.35 -3.77
N SER A 350 19.32 2.56 -2.68
CA SER A 350 20.29 3.67 -2.62
C SER A 350 21.48 3.46 -3.56
N ILE A 351 21.88 2.21 -3.86
CA ILE A 351 22.87 1.96 -4.91
C ILE A 351 22.32 2.46 -6.25
N ALA A 352 21.12 2.05 -6.64
CA ALA A 352 20.51 2.45 -7.90
C ALA A 352 20.36 3.98 -8.01
N SER A 353 19.79 4.65 -7.01
CA SER A 353 19.56 6.11 -7.02
C SER A 353 20.86 6.93 -7.03
N HIS A 354 21.95 6.41 -6.47
CA HIS A 354 23.24 7.09 -6.50
C HIS A 354 23.97 6.98 -7.86
N TYR A 355 23.68 5.92 -8.64
CA TYR A 355 24.18 5.82 -10.01
C TYR A 355 23.33 6.62 -11.00
N GLU A 356 22.03 6.41 -11.00
CA GLU A 356 21.06 7.10 -11.86
C GLU A 356 19.73 7.27 -11.14
N PRO A 357 19.44 8.45 -10.58
CA PRO A 357 18.28 8.63 -9.70
C PRO A 357 16.95 8.21 -10.31
N ILE A 358 16.76 8.45 -11.62
CA ILE A 358 15.46 8.20 -12.24
C ILE A 358 15.12 6.71 -12.37
N THR A 359 16.09 5.81 -12.30
CA THR A 359 15.82 4.37 -12.31
C THR A 359 15.01 3.93 -11.08
N LEU A 360 15.13 4.66 -9.97
CA LEU A 360 14.28 4.52 -8.80
C LEU A 360 13.12 5.53 -8.83
N TYR A 361 13.37 6.78 -9.24
CA TYR A 361 12.36 7.85 -9.14
C TYR A 361 11.24 7.72 -10.21
N ALA A 362 11.38 6.88 -11.24
CA ALA A 362 10.26 6.49 -12.07
C ALA A 362 9.17 5.77 -11.24
N HIS A 363 9.57 5.08 -10.18
CA HIS A 363 8.70 4.45 -9.20
C HIS A 363 7.95 5.47 -8.32
N PHE A 364 8.35 6.73 -8.30
CA PHE A 364 7.64 7.83 -7.62
C PHE A 364 6.26 8.14 -8.21
N TYR A 365 5.77 7.31 -9.13
CA TYR A 365 4.36 7.31 -9.54
C TYR A 365 3.42 7.20 -8.32
N HIS A 366 3.84 6.51 -7.27
CA HIS A 366 3.14 6.48 -5.98
C HIS A 366 2.87 7.89 -5.43
N TRP A 367 3.85 8.80 -5.50
CA TRP A 367 3.70 10.16 -4.98
C TRP A 367 2.81 11.03 -5.87
N MET A 368 2.72 10.72 -7.15
CA MET A 368 1.70 11.29 -8.04
C MET A 368 0.30 10.79 -7.62
N ASP A 369 0.16 9.50 -7.31
CA ASP A 369 -1.10 8.92 -6.83
C ASP A 369 -1.59 9.58 -5.54
N HIS A 370 -0.71 9.80 -4.56
CA HIS A 370 -1.06 10.52 -3.33
C HIS A 370 -1.63 11.92 -3.61
N GLU A 371 -1.00 12.67 -4.50
CA GLU A 371 -1.50 14.01 -4.86
C GLU A 371 -2.82 13.92 -5.63
N TRP A 372 -2.99 12.96 -6.55
CA TRP A 372 -4.24 12.79 -7.28
C TRP A 372 -5.40 12.40 -6.37
N LEU A 373 -5.20 11.51 -5.41
CA LEU A 373 -6.23 11.17 -4.43
C LEU A 373 -6.76 12.39 -3.68
N VAL A 374 -5.88 13.32 -3.34
CA VAL A 374 -6.23 14.54 -2.61
C VAL A 374 -6.79 15.63 -3.52
N ARG A 375 -6.14 15.86 -4.68
CA ARG A 375 -6.43 16.99 -5.57
C ARG A 375 -7.54 16.72 -6.58
N GLN A 376 -7.66 15.45 -6.99
CA GLN A 376 -8.61 14.99 -7.99
C GLN A 376 -9.36 13.74 -7.51
N PRO A 377 -10.10 13.83 -6.39
CA PRO A 377 -10.74 12.67 -5.80
C PRO A 377 -11.74 12.05 -6.78
N ASN A 378 -11.74 10.72 -6.85
CA ASN A 378 -12.66 9.97 -7.70
C ASN A 378 -14.12 10.34 -7.35
N PRO A 379 -15.04 10.52 -8.34
CA PRO A 379 -16.45 10.82 -8.07
C PRO A 379 -17.16 9.73 -7.26
N SER A 380 -16.77 8.44 -7.39
CA SER A 380 -17.33 7.40 -6.56
C SER A 380 -16.88 7.54 -5.10
N PRO A 381 -17.81 7.64 -4.12
CA PRO A 381 -17.47 7.64 -2.70
C PRO A 381 -16.66 6.40 -2.28
N ILE A 382 -16.89 5.27 -2.95
CA ILE A 382 -16.23 3.98 -2.69
C ILE A 382 -14.75 4.04 -3.09
N ARG A 383 -14.39 4.73 -4.19
CA ARG A 383 -13.01 4.83 -4.69
C ARG A 383 -12.24 6.06 -4.20
N ARG A 384 -12.89 6.93 -3.43
CA ARG A 384 -12.35 8.23 -3.01
C ARG A 384 -11.31 8.14 -1.91
N SER A 385 -11.37 7.08 -1.11
CA SER A 385 -10.48 6.86 0.03
C SER A 385 -9.69 5.57 -0.13
N ALA A 386 -8.53 5.52 0.53
CA ALA A 386 -7.73 4.33 0.62
C ALA A 386 -8.45 3.18 1.35
N TRP A 387 -8.01 1.97 1.09
CA TRP A 387 -8.59 0.72 1.55
C TRP A 387 -7.68 0.04 2.57
N LEU A 388 -8.27 -0.55 3.59
CA LEU A 388 -7.51 -1.15 4.69
C LEU A 388 -6.75 -2.44 4.29
N TYR A 389 -7.26 -3.20 3.32
CA TYR A 389 -6.76 -4.55 2.99
C TYR A 389 -5.94 -4.59 1.70
N ASN A 390 -5.39 -3.49 1.24
CA ASN A 390 -4.45 -3.37 0.11
C ASN A 390 -4.91 -4.08 -1.18
N ALA A 391 -6.20 -4.13 -1.44
CA ALA A 391 -6.74 -4.77 -2.64
C ALA A 391 -6.26 -4.13 -3.96
N TRP A 392 -5.66 -2.96 -3.90
CA TRP A 392 -5.17 -2.13 -5.00
C TRP A 392 -3.66 -2.27 -5.29
N ASP A 393 -2.91 -3.12 -4.57
CA ASP A 393 -1.46 -3.27 -4.73
C ASP A 393 -1.06 -3.56 -6.17
N SER A 394 -1.82 -4.40 -6.89
CA SER A 394 -1.55 -4.70 -8.31
C SER A 394 -1.62 -3.46 -9.21
N ARG A 395 -2.35 -2.41 -8.81
CA ARG A 395 -2.36 -1.12 -9.51
C ARG A 395 -1.21 -0.24 -9.05
N ALA A 396 -1.04 -0.03 -7.75
CA ALA A 396 -0.06 0.92 -7.21
C ALA A 396 1.38 0.46 -7.50
N GLU A 397 1.76 -0.71 -7.02
CA GLU A 397 3.08 -1.28 -7.24
C GLU A 397 3.29 -1.69 -8.70
N GLY A 398 2.25 -2.23 -9.33
CA GLY A 398 2.29 -2.63 -10.74
C GLY A 398 2.55 -1.47 -11.68
N MET A 399 1.89 -0.31 -11.49
CA MET A 399 2.12 0.86 -12.35
C MET A 399 3.48 1.50 -12.08
N SER A 400 3.88 1.64 -10.84
CA SER A 400 5.19 2.18 -10.50
C SER A 400 6.33 1.33 -11.07
N THR A 401 6.19 0.00 -11.03
CA THR A 401 7.13 -0.93 -11.68
C THR A 401 7.05 -0.86 -13.21
N ALA A 402 5.85 -0.74 -13.78
CA ALA A 402 5.68 -0.59 -15.22
C ALA A 402 6.34 0.69 -15.74
N MET A 403 6.26 1.81 -14.99
CA MET A 403 6.88 3.08 -15.38
C MET A 403 8.39 2.96 -15.55
N GLU A 404 9.08 2.15 -14.76
CA GLU A 404 10.53 1.92 -14.89
C GLU A 404 10.89 1.42 -16.30
N GLU A 405 10.08 0.52 -16.86
CA GLU A 405 10.30 -0.05 -18.20
C GLU A 405 9.62 0.78 -19.31
N LEU A 406 8.46 1.38 -19.07
CA LEU A 406 7.76 2.20 -20.06
C LEU A 406 8.60 3.41 -20.50
N ILE A 407 9.25 4.12 -19.57
CA ILE A 407 10.12 5.26 -19.92
C ILE A 407 11.39 4.80 -20.65
N LEU A 408 11.89 3.58 -20.36
CA LEU A 408 12.99 2.98 -21.11
C LEU A 408 12.58 2.79 -22.59
N HIS A 409 11.40 2.22 -22.84
CA HIS A 409 10.89 2.05 -24.21
C HIS A 409 10.52 3.37 -24.89
N ALA A 410 10.13 4.40 -24.13
CA ALA A 410 9.87 5.73 -24.66
C ALA A 410 11.15 6.53 -25.02
N GLY A 411 12.35 6.00 -24.70
CA GLY A 411 13.64 6.60 -25.05
C GLY A 411 14.22 7.54 -23.99
N TYR A 412 13.78 7.47 -22.73
CA TYR A 412 14.31 8.34 -21.66
C TYR A 412 15.83 8.21 -21.45
N TYR A 413 16.35 6.98 -21.64
CA TYR A 413 17.77 6.66 -21.40
C TYR A 413 18.62 6.66 -22.67
N ASP A 414 18.16 7.25 -23.79
CA ASP A 414 18.91 7.25 -25.04
C ASP A 414 20.23 8.03 -24.95
N ASP A 415 20.28 9.04 -24.08
CA ASP A 415 21.48 9.82 -23.77
C ASP A 415 22.35 9.20 -22.63
N ASN A 416 21.86 8.18 -21.94
CA ASN A 416 22.59 7.44 -20.90
C ASN A 416 22.30 5.93 -21.02
N PRO A 417 22.82 5.24 -22.06
CA PRO A 417 22.47 3.84 -22.32
C PRO A 417 22.81 2.89 -21.15
N ARG A 418 23.82 3.18 -20.32
CA ARG A 418 24.15 2.34 -19.17
C ARG A 418 23.08 2.36 -18.07
N ALA A 419 22.28 3.42 -17.98
CA ALA A 419 21.16 3.47 -17.04
C ALA A 419 20.10 2.38 -17.36
N ARG A 420 19.99 1.94 -18.61
CA ARG A 420 19.11 0.84 -19.01
C ARG A 420 19.46 -0.48 -18.31
N GLU A 421 20.74 -0.70 -18.00
CA GLU A 421 21.20 -1.87 -17.25
C GLU A 421 20.57 -1.89 -15.83
N ILE A 422 20.43 -0.72 -15.20
CA ILE A 422 19.83 -0.60 -13.86
C ILE A 422 18.34 -0.99 -13.89
N VAL A 423 17.60 -0.62 -14.94
CA VAL A 423 16.18 -0.99 -15.07
C VAL A 423 16.02 -2.52 -15.05
N TRP A 424 16.89 -3.25 -15.73
CA TRP A 424 16.86 -4.70 -15.72
C TRP A 424 17.33 -5.32 -14.40
N ILE A 425 18.27 -4.68 -13.70
CA ILE A 425 18.65 -5.07 -12.32
C ILE A 425 17.47 -4.88 -11.37
N MET A 426 16.75 -3.76 -11.46
CA MET A 426 15.55 -3.50 -10.67
C MET A 426 14.49 -4.57 -10.90
N LEU A 427 14.19 -4.92 -12.17
CA LEU A 427 13.22 -5.97 -12.48
C LEU A 427 13.66 -7.34 -11.95
N ALA A 428 14.93 -7.69 -12.07
CA ALA A 428 15.45 -8.96 -11.53
C ALA A 428 15.25 -9.06 -10.01
N GLN A 429 15.56 -7.99 -9.27
CA GLN A 429 15.35 -7.92 -7.83
C GLN A 429 13.86 -8.06 -7.47
N ARG A 430 12.96 -7.36 -8.19
CA ARG A 430 11.50 -7.47 -7.95
C ARG A 430 10.99 -8.89 -8.20
N CYS A 431 11.49 -9.56 -9.22
CA CYS A 431 11.18 -10.97 -9.47
C CYS A 431 11.72 -11.89 -8.38
N ALA A 432 12.98 -11.68 -7.95
CA ALA A 432 13.60 -12.49 -6.92
C ALA A 432 12.85 -12.40 -5.58
N ARG A 433 12.48 -11.19 -5.14
CA ARG A 433 11.71 -11.02 -3.91
C ARG A 433 10.29 -11.56 -4.03
N GLY A 434 9.61 -11.39 -5.17
CA GLY A 434 8.28 -11.96 -5.39
C GLY A 434 8.28 -13.49 -5.34
N LEU A 435 9.27 -14.15 -5.96
CA LEU A 435 9.45 -15.60 -5.86
C LEU A 435 9.77 -16.07 -4.44
N ALA A 436 10.63 -15.34 -3.72
CA ALA A 436 10.92 -15.62 -2.33
C ALA A 436 9.66 -15.54 -1.45
N SER A 437 8.82 -14.52 -1.66
CA SER A 437 7.51 -14.37 -1.00
C SER A 437 6.58 -15.55 -1.29
N LEU A 438 6.46 -15.96 -2.56
CA LEU A 438 5.63 -17.11 -2.96
C LEU A 438 6.08 -18.40 -2.29
N TYR A 439 7.40 -18.65 -2.22
CA TYR A 439 7.93 -19.86 -1.56
C TYR A 439 7.79 -19.79 -0.04
N ALA A 440 7.91 -18.60 0.57
CA ALA A 440 7.67 -18.41 1.99
C ALA A 440 6.20 -18.67 2.35
N HIS A 441 5.24 -18.14 1.57
CA HIS A 441 3.83 -18.40 1.78
C HIS A 441 3.42 -19.85 1.54
N ALA A 442 4.08 -20.54 0.61
CA ALA A 442 3.90 -21.96 0.41
C ALA A 442 4.55 -22.82 1.52
N ASN A 443 5.20 -22.21 2.52
CA ASN A 443 5.99 -22.86 3.57
C ASN A 443 7.09 -23.77 3.02
N ARG A 444 7.66 -23.42 1.86
CA ARG A 444 8.80 -24.10 1.23
C ARG A 444 10.13 -23.46 1.62
N TYR A 445 10.11 -22.16 1.93
CA TYR A 445 11.24 -21.39 2.41
C TYR A 445 10.94 -20.81 3.79
N ASP A 446 11.91 -20.89 4.67
CA ASP A 446 11.99 -20.04 5.85
C ASP A 446 12.62 -18.68 5.50
N LEU A 447 12.71 -17.80 6.50
CA LEU A 447 13.28 -16.46 6.35
C LEU A 447 14.72 -16.49 5.80
N ALA A 448 15.56 -17.42 6.24
CA ALA A 448 16.96 -17.52 5.81
C ALA A 448 17.07 -17.97 4.35
N GLN A 449 16.26 -18.95 3.94
CA GLN A 449 16.22 -19.44 2.57
C GLN A 449 15.67 -18.39 1.61
N ALA A 450 14.60 -17.68 2.01
CA ALA A 450 14.04 -16.59 1.23
C ALA A 450 15.04 -15.44 1.04
N LYS A 451 15.80 -15.10 2.08
CA LYS A 451 16.88 -14.12 2.05
C LYS A 451 18.02 -14.54 1.11
N ALA A 452 18.49 -15.79 1.24
CA ALA A 452 19.54 -16.32 0.38
C ALA A 452 19.15 -16.31 -1.10
N PHE A 453 17.90 -16.67 -1.42
CA PHE A 453 17.38 -16.62 -2.78
C PHE A 453 17.40 -15.21 -3.36
N GLN A 454 16.97 -14.20 -2.61
CA GLN A 454 16.99 -12.81 -3.07
C GLN A 454 18.41 -12.32 -3.33
N VAL A 455 19.38 -12.66 -2.46
CA VAL A 455 20.79 -12.31 -2.64
C VAL A 455 21.38 -12.96 -3.89
N GLU A 456 21.10 -14.26 -4.09
CA GLU A 456 21.60 -15.03 -5.24
C GLU A 456 21.11 -14.47 -6.58
N TRP A 457 19.80 -14.11 -6.66
CA TRP A 457 19.16 -13.74 -7.92
C TRP A 457 19.14 -12.23 -8.21
N THR A 458 19.70 -11.42 -7.31
CA THR A 458 19.87 -9.98 -7.56
C THR A 458 21.24 -9.74 -8.22
N PRO A 459 21.29 -9.16 -9.45
CA PRO A 459 22.53 -8.97 -10.17
C PRO A 459 23.56 -8.10 -9.45
N ARG A 460 24.83 -8.27 -9.81
CA ARG A 460 25.99 -7.47 -9.38
C ARG A 460 26.24 -7.48 -7.86
N GLY A 461 25.61 -8.38 -7.11
CA GLY A 461 25.75 -8.42 -5.65
C GLY A 461 25.19 -7.16 -4.95
N TRP A 462 24.25 -6.46 -5.57
CA TRP A 462 23.69 -5.23 -5.01
C TRP A 462 22.75 -5.48 -3.82
N MET A 463 22.32 -6.73 -3.59
CA MET A 463 21.55 -7.09 -2.42
C MET A 463 22.48 -7.51 -1.28
N HIS A 464 22.68 -6.62 -0.33
CA HIS A 464 23.56 -6.84 0.82
C HIS A 464 22.82 -7.54 1.96
N PRO A 465 23.17 -8.80 2.31
CA PRO A 465 22.44 -9.58 3.32
C PRO A 465 22.58 -9.06 4.75
N GLU A 466 23.61 -8.25 5.01
CA GLU A 466 23.88 -7.63 6.31
C GLU A 466 23.09 -6.37 6.58
N LEU A 467 22.44 -5.79 5.57
CA LEU A 467 21.62 -4.58 5.72
C LEU A 467 20.15 -4.92 6.01
N ASP A 468 19.49 -4.04 6.75
CA ASP A 468 18.12 -4.24 7.26
C ASP A 468 17.04 -4.36 6.18
N LEU A 469 17.31 -3.88 4.95
CA LEU A 469 16.34 -3.90 3.85
C LEU A 469 15.71 -5.29 3.62
N LEU A 470 16.54 -6.35 3.57
CA LEU A 470 16.05 -7.71 3.35
C LEU A 470 15.14 -8.21 4.48
N GLY A 471 15.48 -7.88 5.71
CA GLY A 471 14.64 -8.22 6.86
C GLY A 471 13.29 -7.52 6.82
N PHE A 472 13.29 -6.23 6.49
CA PHE A 472 12.09 -5.43 6.33
C PHE A 472 11.19 -5.98 5.21
N GLU A 473 11.72 -6.19 4.00
CA GLU A 473 10.97 -6.71 2.87
C GLU A 473 10.32 -8.07 3.17
N GLN A 474 11.07 -8.99 3.78
CA GLN A 474 10.54 -10.33 4.10
C GLN A 474 9.43 -10.30 5.14
N GLN A 475 9.56 -9.45 6.15
CA GLN A 475 8.55 -9.23 7.15
C GLN A 475 7.27 -8.68 6.51
N LEU A 476 7.40 -7.67 5.64
CA LEU A 476 6.29 -7.06 4.92
C LEU A 476 5.53 -8.11 4.09
N TYR A 477 6.24 -8.96 3.35
CA TYR A 477 5.61 -9.98 2.50
C TYR A 477 4.88 -11.04 3.29
N LEU A 478 5.42 -11.49 4.42
CA LEU A 478 4.74 -12.44 5.30
C LEU A 478 3.44 -11.89 5.90
N ARG A 479 3.39 -10.58 6.15
CA ARG A 479 2.22 -9.88 6.68
C ARG A 479 1.16 -9.60 5.64
N GLN A 480 1.59 -9.32 4.41
CA GLN A 480 0.74 -8.94 3.29
C GLN A 480 0.90 -9.93 2.13
N PRO A 481 0.26 -11.12 2.21
CA PRO A 481 0.30 -12.10 1.13
C PRO A 481 -0.21 -11.50 -0.19
N GLY A 482 0.59 -11.60 -1.25
CA GLY A 482 0.34 -10.98 -2.55
C GLY A 482 1.09 -9.66 -2.78
N TYR A 483 1.53 -8.96 -1.71
CA TYR A 483 2.26 -7.70 -1.88
C TYR A 483 3.59 -7.90 -2.63
N GLY A 484 4.40 -8.87 -2.23
CA GLY A 484 5.72 -9.11 -2.86
C GLY A 484 5.65 -9.47 -4.34
N THR A 485 4.54 -10.01 -4.83
CA THR A 485 4.32 -10.34 -6.25
C THR A 485 3.67 -9.21 -7.03
N SER A 486 2.95 -8.30 -6.35
CA SER A 486 2.12 -7.26 -6.99
C SER A 486 2.90 -6.36 -7.94
N TYR A 487 4.18 -6.14 -7.71
CA TYR A 487 5.10 -5.41 -8.59
C TYR A 487 5.11 -5.98 -10.01
N VAL A 488 5.40 -7.26 -10.13
CA VAL A 488 5.54 -7.94 -11.43
C VAL A 488 4.19 -8.40 -11.96
N THR A 489 3.35 -8.97 -11.10
CA THR A 489 1.99 -9.37 -11.47
C THR A 489 1.15 -8.17 -11.90
N GLY A 490 1.21 -7.07 -11.15
CA GLY A 490 0.50 -5.84 -11.48
C GLY A 490 1.00 -5.22 -12.79
N LYS A 491 2.33 -5.12 -12.97
CA LYS A 491 2.93 -4.71 -14.24
C LYS A 491 2.38 -5.52 -15.42
N TYR A 492 2.37 -6.84 -15.30
CA TYR A 492 1.83 -7.75 -16.33
C TYR A 492 0.36 -7.47 -16.65
N LEU A 493 -0.50 -7.27 -15.64
CA LEU A 493 -1.91 -6.96 -15.84
C LEU A 493 -2.12 -5.59 -16.53
N ILE A 494 -1.28 -4.61 -16.21
CA ILE A 494 -1.28 -3.29 -16.84
C ILE A 494 -0.83 -3.37 -18.31
N GLU A 495 0.21 -4.12 -18.61
CA GLU A 495 0.68 -4.36 -19.99
C GLU A 495 -0.40 -5.06 -20.82
N ARG A 496 -1.10 -6.04 -20.27
CA ARG A 496 -2.29 -6.63 -20.92
C ARG A 496 -3.37 -5.59 -21.20
N THR A 497 -3.56 -4.65 -20.27
CA THR A 497 -4.54 -3.56 -20.44
C THR A 497 -4.12 -2.62 -21.58
N ILE A 498 -2.85 -2.23 -21.65
CA ILE A 498 -2.29 -1.42 -22.73
C ILE A 498 -2.50 -2.13 -24.09
N ALA A 499 -2.14 -3.42 -24.16
CA ALA A 499 -2.25 -4.20 -25.39
C ALA A 499 -3.71 -4.30 -25.88
N GLU A 500 -4.65 -4.59 -24.97
CA GLU A 500 -6.08 -4.67 -25.33
C GLU A 500 -6.65 -3.31 -25.72
N ARG A 501 -6.29 -2.23 -25.02
CA ARG A 501 -6.73 -0.88 -25.39
C ARG A 501 -6.18 -0.46 -26.76
N LYS A 502 -4.91 -0.78 -27.06
CA LYS A 502 -4.35 -0.55 -28.40
C LYS A 502 -5.11 -1.33 -29.48
N ARG A 503 -5.46 -2.59 -29.19
CA ARG A 503 -6.24 -3.41 -30.12
C ARG A 503 -7.65 -2.84 -30.36
N GLN A 504 -8.34 -2.33 -29.30
CA GLN A 504 -9.67 -1.76 -29.40
C GLN A 504 -9.69 -0.39 -30.11
N LEU A 505 -8.71 0.46 -29.84
CA LEU A 505 -8.69 1.84 -30.31
C LEU A 505 -7.96 2.01 -31.66
N GLY A 506 -7.13 1.04 -32.06
CA GLY A 506 -6.34 1.15 -33.29
C GLY A 506 -5.50 2.43 -33.32
N ASP A 507 -5.70 3.26 -34.34
CA ASP A 507 -4.95 4.52 -34.52
C ASP A 507 -5.36 5.63 -33.53
N ALA A 508 -6.51 5.50 -32.89
CA ALA A 508 -6.93 6.44 -31.85
C ALA A 508 -6.27 6.20 -30.47
N PHE A 509 -5.44 5.16 -30.35
CA PHE A 509 -4.68 4.88 -29.13
C PHE A 509 -3.48 5.81 -29.03
N THR A 510 -3.34 6.46 -27.88
CA THR A 510 -2.10 7.13 -27.43
C THR A 510 -1.80 6.73 -26.00
N MET A 511 -0.53 6.79 -25.58
CA MET A 511 -0.17 6.55 -24.18
C MET A 511 -0.79 7.60 -23.27
N ARG A 512 -0.88 8.84 -23.67
CA ARG A 512 -1.56 9.90 -22.96
C ARG A 512 -3.00 9.52 -22.63
N ARG A 513 -3.77 9.14 -23.62
CA ARG A 513 -5.16 8.69 -23.44
C ARG A 513 -5.22 7.48 -22.50
N PHE A 514 -4.29 6.55 -22.61
CA PHE A 514 -4.25 5.40 -21.70
C PHE A 514 -4.05 5.83 -20.25
N PHE A 515 -3.08 6.70 -19.96
CA PHE A 515 -2.84 7.19 -18.61
C PHE A 515 -4.02 8.00 -18.07
N ASP A 516 -4.64 8.84 -18.88
CA ASP A 516 -5.82 9.61 -18.48
C ASP A 516 -6.99 8.66 -18.10
N GLU A 517 -7.30 7.65 -18.93
CA GLU A 517 -8.34 6.66 -18.66
C GLU A 517 -7.97 5.79 -17.42
N PHE A 518 -6.71 5.39 -17.28
CA PHE A 518 -6.21 4.57 -16.17
C PHE A 518 -6.32 5.30 -14.83
N ASN A 519 -5.87 6.54 -14.77
CA ASN A 519 -5.91 7.35 -13.56
C ASN A 519 -7.34 7.74 -13.18
N ALA A 520 -8.20 8.04 -14.16
CA ALA A 520 -9.62 8.33 -13.93
C ALA A 520 -10.39 7.15 -13.31
N ALA A 521 -9.94 5.90 -13.52
CA ALA A 521 -10.55 4.74 -12.88
C ALA A 521 -10.36 4.72 -11.35
N GLY A 522 -9.31 5.38 -10.85
CA GLY A 522 -8.99 5.50 -9.43
C GLY A 522 -8.02 4.43 -8.93
N MET A 523 -7.78 4.42 -7.60
CA MET A 523 -6.92 3.48 -6.91
C MET A 523 -7.65 2.16 -6.66
N ILE A 524 -7.76 1.35 -7.69
CA ILE A 524 -8.47 0.06 -7.68
C ILE A 524 -7.61 -1.03 -8.33
N PRO A 525 -7.85 -2.32 -8.06
CA PRO A 525 -7.09 -3.42 -8.67
C PRO A 525 -6.95 -3.31 -10.18
N ALA A 526 -5.76 -3.63 -10.72
CA ALA A 526 -5.47 -3.53 -12.15
C ALA A 526 -6.45 -4.32 -13.04
N SER A 527 -6.96 -5.45 -12.58
CA SER A 527 -7.98 -6.25 -13.26
C SER A 527 -9.33 -5.52 -13.39
N LEU A 528 -9.70 -4.72 -12.40
CA LEU A 528 -10.91 -3.90 -12.45
C LEU A 528 -10.73 -2.67 -13.34
N ILE A 529 -9.54 -2.09 -13.40
CA ILE A 529 -9.22 -1.04 -14.38
C ILE A 529 -9.33 -1.61 -15.80
N TYR A 530 -8.76 -2.80 -16.04
CA TYR A 530 -8.94 -3.49 -17.32
C TYR A 530 -10.42 -3.61 -17.69
N TRP A 531 -11.26 -4.10 -16.75
CA TRP A 531 -12.69 -4.21 -16.99
C TRP A 531 -13.35 -2.88 -17.31
N GLN A 532 -13.03 -1.83 -16.55
CA GLN A 532 -13.59 -0.51 -16.79
C GLN A 532 -13.23 0.05 -18.17
N LEU A 533 -11.99 -0.11 -18.60
CA LEU A 533 -11.50 0.44 -19.84
C LEU A 533 -11.93 -0.39 -21.06
N THR A 534 -11.99 -1.71 -20.93
CA THR A 534 -12.26 -2.62 -22.05
C THR A 534 -13.72 -3.04 -22.18
N GLY A 535 -14.54 -2.85 -21.13
CA GLY A 535 -15.94 -3.25 -21.06
C GLY A 535 -16.16 -4.72 -20.69
N ARG A 536 -15.10 -5.50 -20.43
CA ARG A 536 -15.17 -6.92 -20.06
C ARG A 536 -14.20 -7.28 -18.94
N PRO A 537 -14.54 -8.22 -18.04
CA PRO A 537 -13.61 -8.70 -17.04
C PRO A 537 -12.32 -9.23 -17.67
N MET A 538 -11.22 -9.21 -16.90
CA MET A 538 -9.98 -9.85 -17.28
C MET A 538 -10.07 -11.36 -17.02
N ASP A 539 -9.70 -12.15 -18.01
CA ASP A 539 -9.67 -13.62 -17.93
C ASP A 539 -8.41 -14.10 -17.21
#